data_7d55c9f61457f627726057206739aebb
#
_entry.id   7d55c9f61457f627726057206739aebb
#
_cell.length_a   1.000
_cell.length_b   1.000
_cell.length_c   1.000
_cell.angle_alpha   90.00
_cell.angle_beta   90.00
_cell.angle_gamma   90.00
#
_symmetry.space_group_name_H-M   'P 1'
#
loop_
_entity.id
_entity.type
_entity.pdbx_description
1 polymer ?
#
loop_
_entity_poly.entity_id
_entity_poly.type
_entity_poly.pdbx_seq_one_letter_code
_entity_poly.pdbx_strand_id
1 'polypeptide(L)'
;MILAFTEDGSVFVFTKQEDACREFEGIDVENGVVTFYDDAGTPLRPDFIEPNQQGRSFFIRWVVSGKYRLVRDPYTEQDPFWLALHESSHLEPNSEFEILDDLKRHVAAKGAVVDPPDSSD
;
A
#
# COMPACT_ATOMS: atom_id res chain seq x y z
N MET A 1 3.23 3.12 -11.10
CA MET A 1 3.82 2.18 -10.13
C MET A 1 3.09 2.29 -8.81
N ILE A 2 2.83 1.20 -8.18
CA ILE A 2 2.13 1.14 -6.90
C ILE A 2 3.08 0.55 -5.86
N LEU A 3 3.14 1.19 -4.69
CA LEU A 3 3.91 0.74 -3.55
C LEU A 3 2.96 0.34 -2.43
N ALA A 4 3.14 -0.86 -1.90
CA ALA A 4 2.33 -1.38 -0.80
C ALA A 4 3.21 -1.59 0.43
N PHE A 5 2.80 -1.01 1.55
CA PHE A 5 3.52 -1.09 2.83
C PHE A 5 2.71 -1.91 3.81
N THR A 6 3.33 -2.93 4.37
CA THR A 6 2.69 -3.82 5.34
C THR A 6 3.14 -3.50 6.76
N GLU A 7 2.36 -3.96 7.74
CA GLU A 7 2.63 -3.70 9.16
C GLU A 7 3.97 -4.23 9.65
N ASP A 8 4.50 -5.27 9.00
CA ASP A 8 5.78 -5.88 9.39
C ASP A 8 6.99 -5.17 8.80
N GLY A 9 6.80 -4.03 8.14
CA GLY A 9 7.89 -3.26 7.55
C GLY A 9 8.31 -3.71 6.16
N SER A 10 7.49 -4.49 5.47
CA SER A 10 7.75 -4.92 4.10
C SER A 10 7.18 -3.94 3.08
N VAL A 11 7.89 -3.77 1.98
CA VAL A 11 7.45 -2.97 0.83
C VAL A 11 7.31 -3.87 -0.38
N PHE A 12 6.16 -3.78 -1.05
CA PHE A 12 5.89 -4.46 -2.31
C PHE A 12 5.84 -3.43 -3.42
N VAL A 13 6.38 -3.77 -4.58
CA VAL A 13 6.39 -2.88 -5.75
C VAL A 13 5.65 -3.55 -6.89
N PHE A 14 4.66 -2.84 -7.43
CA PHE A 14 3.86 -3.32 -8.56
C PHE A 14 3.86 -2.29 -9.68
N THR A 15 4.03 -2.76 -10.91
CA THR A 15 3.92 -1.91 -12.09
C THR A 15 2.47 -1.79 -12.55
N LYS A 16 1.64 -2.76 -12.18
CA LYS A 16 0.23 -2.83 -12.57
C LYS A 16 -0.67 -2.93 -11.34
N GLN A 17 -1.76 -2.19 -11.36
CA GLN A 17 -2.75 -2.22 -10.29
C GLN A 17 -3.34 -3.61 -10.08
N GLU A 18 -3.55 -4.36 -11.15
CA GLU A 18 -4.11 -5.71 -11.10
C GLU A 18 -3.28 -6.65 -10.24
N ASP A 19 -1.95 -6.53 -10.32
CA ASP A 19 -1.04 -7.36 -9.54
C ASP A 19 -1.13 -7.02 -8.05
N ALA A 20 -1.23 -5.75 -7.71
CA ALA A 20 -1.41 -5.31 -6.33
C ALA A 20 -2.73 -5.84 -5.74
N CYS A 21 -3.81 -5.74 -6.50
CA CYS A 21 -5.13 -6.20 -6.06
C CYS A 21 -5.21 -7.73 -5.96
N ARG A 22 -4.36 -8.43 -6.70
CA ARG A 22 -4.26 -9.89 -6.61
C ARG A 22 -3.46 -10.34 -5.41
N GLU A 23 -2.39 -9.61 -5.08
CA GLU A 23 -1.52 -9.94 -3.95
C GLU A 23 -2.22 -9.72 -2.61
N PHE A 24 -3.00 -8.64 -2.50
CA PHE A 24 -3.67 -8.28 -1.25
C PHE A 24 -5.18 -8.43 -1.39
N GLU A 25 -5.75 -9.30 -0.58
CA GLU A 25 -7.19 -9.54 -0.56
C GLU A 25 -7.96 -8.36 0.02
N GLY A 26 -9.20 -8.18 -0.44
CA GLY A 26 -10.05 -7.07 -0.01
C GLY A 26 -10.24 -6.99 1.51
N ILE A 27 -10.34 -8.13 2.19
CA ILE A 27 -10.49 -8.17 3.65
C ILE A 27 -9.27 -7.57 4.34
N ASP A 28 -8.05 -7.92 3.90
CA ASP A 28 -6.82 -7.40 4.49
C ASP A 28 -6.67 -5.90 4.24
N VAL A 29 -7.07 -5.45 3.06
CA VAL A 29 -7.04 -4.03 2.72
C VAL A 29 -8.03 -3.23 3.58
N GLU A 30 -9.24 -3.74 3.76
CA GLU A 30 -10.26 -3.11 4.61
C GLU A 30 -9.81 -3.04 6.06
N ASN A 31 -9.10 -4.07 6.54
CA ASN A 31 -8.60 -4.13 7.92
C ASN A 31 -7.32 -3.30 8.14
N GLY A 32 -6.81 -2.64 7.11
CA GLY A 32 -5.66 -1.75 7.24
C GLY A 32 -4.31 -2.47 7.40
N VAL A 33 -4.24 -3.74 7.05
CA VAL A 33 -3.00 -4.52 7.10
C VAL A 33 -1.96 -4.01 6.10
N VAL A 34 -2.42 -3.37 5.04
CA VAL A 34 -1.58 -2.82 3.99
C VAL A 34 -2.06 -1.42 3.61
N THR A 35 -1.12 -0.52 3.34
CA THR A 35 -1.41 0.82 2.80
C THR A 35 -0.72 1.00 1.46
N PHE A 36 -1.36 1.73 0.57
CA PHE A 36 -0.90 1.91 -0.80
C PHE A 36 -0.57 3.36 -1.10
N TYR A 37 0.48 3.55 -1.90
CA TYR A 37 0.88 4.86 -2.43
C TYR A 37 1.32 4.67 -3.88
N ASP A 38 1.24 5.73 -4.68
CA ASP A 38 1.94 5.71 -5.97
C ASP A 38 3.42 6.08 -5.75
N ASP A 39 4.21 6.05 -6.81
CA ASP A 39 5.65 6.30 -6.70
C ASP A 39 6.00 7.79 -6.61
N ALA A 40 5.03 8.68 -6.66
CA ALA A 40 5.18 10.09 -6.32
C ALA A 40 4.82 10.37 -4.85
N GLY A 41 4.43 9.33 -4.09
CA GLY A 41 4.07 9.44 -2.69
C GLY A 41 2.62 9.82 -2.44
N THR A 42 1.77 9.79 -3.46
CA THR A 42 0.35 10.09 -3.29
C THR A 42 -0.37 8.88 -2.71
N PRO A 43 -1.14 9.05 -1.63
CA PRO A 43 -1.94 7.96 -1.08
C PRO A 43 -2.95 7.40 -2.08
N LEU A 44 -3.11 6.09 -2.06
CA LEU A 44 -4.09 5.38 -2.85
C LEU A 44 -5.12 4.75 -1.91
N ARG A 45 -6.39 4.98 -2.20
CA ARG A 45 -7.50 4.45 -1.43
C ARG A 45 -8.14 3.29 -2.17
N PRO A 46 -8.51 2.19 -1.46
CA PRO A 46 -9.31 1.16 -2.08
C PRO A 46 -10.72 1.65 -2.36
N ASP A 47 -11.19 1.40 -3.56
CA ASP A 47 -12.57 1.67 -3.97
C ASP A 47 -13.19 0.31 -4.29
N PHE A 48 -14.06 -0.19 -3.42
CA PHE A 48 -14.61 -1.53 -3.55
C PHE A 48 -15.68 -1.57 -4.64
N ILE A 49 -15.43 -2.41 -5.63
CA ILE A 49 -16.39 -2.69 -6.71
C ILE A 49 -17.39 -3.74 -6.22
N GLU A 50 -16.90 -4.72 -5.47
CA GLU A 50 -17.70 -5.72 -4.78
C GLU A 50 -17.30 -5.70 -3.32
N PRO A 51 -18.25 -5.54 -2.37
CA PRO A 51 -17.90 -5.45 -0.95
C PRO A 51 -17.40 -6.78 -0.41
N ASN A 52 -16.57 -6.68 0.64
CA ASN A 52 -16.19 -7.85 1.40
C ASN A 52 -17.40 -8.38 2.15
N GLN A 53 -17.51 -9.70 2.26
CA GLN A 53 -18.61 -10.36 2.93
C GLN A 53 -18.07 -11.32 3.97
N GLN A 54 -18.77 -11.38 5.10
CA GLN A 54 -18.45 -12.34 6.15
C GLN A 54 -19.77 -12.78 6.82
N GLY A 55 -19.74 -13.98 7.35
CA GLY A 55 -20.92 -14.52 8.00
C GLY A 55 -20.59 -15.73 8.86
N ARG A 56 -21.62 -16.21 9.52
CA ARG A 56 -21.54 -17.43 10.32
C ARG A 56 -22.75 -18.30 9.98
N SER A 57 -22.49 -19.54 9.60
CA SER A 57 -23.51 -20.53 9.37
C SER A 57 -23.24 -21.73 10.27
N PHE A 58 -24.19 -22.08 11.15
CA PHE A 58 -23.99 -23.09 12.19
C PHE A 58 -22.79 -22.73 13.06
N PHE A 59 -21.71 -23.52 13.03
CA PHE A 59 -20.47 -23.29 13.75
C PHE A 59 -19.34 -22.87 12.84
N ILE A 60 -19.65 -22.58 11.57
CA ILE A 60 -18.65 -22.23 10.55
C ILE A 60 -18.68 -20.72 10.30
N ARG A 61 -17.50 -20.10 10.42
CA ARG A 61 -17.26 -18.74 10.01
C ARG A 61 -16.80 -18.73 8.57
N TRP A 62 -17.37 -17.89 7.74
CA TRP A 62 -16.91 -17.75 6.37
C TRP A 62 -16.62 -16.29 6.04
N VAL A 63 -15.63 -16.11 5.15
CA VAL A 63 -15.22 -14.80 4.68
C VAL A 63 -15.03 -14.89 3.17
N VAL A 64 -15.59 -13.93 2.45
CA VAL A 64 -15.40 -13.78 1.02
C VAL A 64 -14.84 -12.39 0.77
N SER A 65 -13.62 -12.33 0.23
CA SER A 65 -13.01 -11.05 -0.14
C SER A 65 -13.71 -10.47 -1.37
N GLY A 66 -14.07 -9.20 -1.28
CA GLY A 66 -14.61 -8.45 -2.39
C GLY A 66 -13.54 -8.04 -3.37
N LYS A 67 -13.95 -7.33 -4.40
CA LYS A 67 -13.05 -6.76 -5.41
C LYS A 67 -12.94 -5.26 -5.23
N TYR A 68 -11.73 -4.74 -5.36
CA TYR A 68 -11.45 -3.32 -5.24
C TYR A 68 -10.50 -2.87 -6.33
N ARG A 69 -10.48 -1.57 -6.52
CA ARG A 69 -9.46 -0.87 -7.31
C ARG A 69 -8.81 0.17 -6.43
N LEU A 70 -7.64 0.65 -6.84
CA LEU A 70 -6.92 1.69 -6.10
C LEU A 70 -7.11 3.02 -6.82
N VAL A 71 -7.52 4.04 -6.09
CA VAL A 71 -7.73 5.39 -6.61
C VAL A 71 -6.90 6.37 -5.82
N ARG A 72 -6.37 7.41 -6.51
CA ARG A 72 -5.62 8.47 -5.83
C ARG A 72 -6.55 9.28 -4.96
N ASP A 73 -6.15 9.43 -3.71
CA ASP A 73 -6.87 10.26 -2.76
C ASP A 73 -5.88 10.88 -1.78
N PRO A 74 -5.35 12.08 -2.09
CA PRO A 74 -4.35 12.72 -1.23
C PRO A 74 -4.89 13.11 0.14
N TYR A 75 -6.20 13.05 0.34
CA TYR A 75 -6.85 13.40 1.60
C TYR A 75 -7.30 12.19 2.42
N THR A 76 -7.02 10.96 1.93
CA THR A 76 -7.38 9.77 2.70
C THR A 76 -6.55 9.68 3.98
N GLU A 77 -7.18 9.20 5.06
CA GLU A 77 -6.50 9.03 6.33
C GLU A 77 -5.58 7.81 6.28
N GLN A 78 -4.31 8.08 6.18
CA GLN A 78 -3.26 7.07 6.35
C GLN A 78 -1.96 7.81 6.66
N ASP A 79 -0.95 7.08 7.10
CA ASP A 79 0.34 7.66 7.44
C ASP A 79 0.94 8.42 6.25
N PRO A 80 1.71 9.49 6.50
CA PRO A 80 2.45 10.14 5.43
C PRO A 80 3.41 9.16 4.75
N PHE A 81 3.60 9.33 3.45
CA PHE A 81 4.47 8.44 2.68
C PHE A 81 5.88 8.32 3.26
N TRP A 82 6.48 9.45 3.69
CA TRP A 82 7.83 9.43 4.26
C TRP A 82 7.91 8.55 5.51
N LEU A 83 6.84 8.53 6.34
CA LEU A 83 6.81 7.70 7.54
C LEU A 83 6.74 6.22 7.18
N ALA A 84 5.87 5.84 6.26
CA ALA A 84 5.79 4.46 5.78
C ALA A 84 7.13 4.00 5.21
N LEU A 85 7.80 4.87 4.46
CA LEU A 85 9.10 4.58 3.88
C LEU A 85 10.18 4.39 4.94
N HIS A 86 10.19 5.24 5.99
CA HIS A 86 11.15 5.15 7.08
C HIS A 86 10.96 3.91 7.96
N GLU A 87 9.72 3.45 8.10
CA GLU A 87 9.39 2.24 8.86
C GLU A 87 9.68 0.97 8.08
N SER A 88 9.98 1.08 6.78
CA SER A 88 10.23 -0.08 5.93
C SER A 88 11.66 -0.57 6.11
N SER A 89 11.80 -1.87 6.32
CA SER A 89 13.10 -2.53 6.50
C SER A 89 13.37 -3.61 5.48
N HIS A 90 12.37 -4.02 4.71
CA HIS A 90 12.49 -5.13 3.77
C HIS A 90 11.77 -4.80 2.45
N LEU A 91 12.50 -4.94 1.35
CA LEU A 91 11.94 -4.83 0.01
C LEU A 91 11.65 -6.23 -0.52
N GLU A 92 10.39 -6.52 -0.79
CA GLU A 92 10.01 -7.78 -1.41
C GLU A 92 10.58 -7.87 -2.82
N PRO A 93 11.03 -9.07 -3.25
CA PRO A 93 11.58 -9.24 -4.60
C PRO A 93 10.61 -8.75 -5.67
N ASN A 94 11.14 -7.95 -6.60
CA ASN A 94 10.36 -7.36 -7.68
C ASN A 94 11.25 -7.14 -8.90
N SER A 95 10.65 -6.79 -10.03
CA SER A 95 11.37 -6.60 -11.29
C SER A 95 12.03 -5.24 -11.44
N GLU A 96 11.78 -4.29 -10.52
CA GLU A 96 12.16 -2.90 -10.72
C GLU A 96 13.38 -2.49 -9.87
N PHE A 97 13.46 -2.96 -8.64
CA PHE A 97 14.53 -2.57 -7.70
C PHE A 97 15.09 -3.79 -6.98
N GLU A 98 16.41 -3.82 -6.85
CA GLU A 98 17.09 -4.89 -6.11
C GLU A 98 17.17 -4.58 -4.62
N ILE A 99 17.36 -3.30 -4.27
CA ILE A 99 17.52 -2.86 -2.89
C ILE A 99 16.61 -1.69 -2.59
N LEU A 100 16.33 -1.51 -1.29
CA LEU A 100 15.44 -0.44 -0.82
C LEU A 100 15.96 0.96 -1.17
N ASP A 101 17.27 1.17 -1.16
CA ASP A 101 17.86 2.46 -1.51
C ASP A 101 17.58 2.87 -2.95
N ASP A 102 17.50 1.92 -3.87
CA ASP A 102 17.15 2.20 -5.26
C ASP A 102 15.69 2.67 -5.37
N LEU A 103 14.80 2.06 -4.62
CA LEU A 103 13.41 2.50 -4.53
C LEU A 103 13.34 3.92 -3.96
N LYS A 104 14.06 4.20 -2.88
CA LYS A 104 14.06 5.53 -2.26
C LYS A 104 14.53 6.61 -3.24
N ARG A 105 15.57 6.32 -4.02
CA ARG A 105 16.05 7.26 -5.06
C ARG A 105 15.02 7.48 -6.15
N HIS A 106 14.34 6.42 -6.56
CA HIS A 106 13.31 6.51 -7.59
C HIS A 106 12.16 7.42 -7.16
N VAL A 107 11.61 7.20 -5.97
CA VAL A 107 10.48 7.99 -5.49
C VAL A 107 10.87 9.45 -5.22
N ALA A 108 12.09 9.69 -4.74
CA ALA A 108 12.62 11.05 -4.57
C ALA A 108 12.69 11.77 -5.92
N ALA A 109 13.14 11.08 -6.96
CA ALA A 109 13.21 11.64 -8.32
C ALA A 109 11.81 11.94 -8.90
N LYS A 110 10.78 11.24 -8.42
CA LYS A 110 9.38 11.50 -8.80
C LYS A 110 8.73 12.62 -8.00
N GLY A 111 9.46 13.22 -7.06
CA GLY A 111 8.96 14.32 -6.24
C GLY A 111 8.32 13.92 -4.93
N ALA A 112 8.39 12.66 -4.54
CA ALA A 112 7.87 12.24 -3.25
C ALA A 112 8.66 12.86 -2.10
N VAL A 113 7.96 13.20 -1.02
CA VAL A 113 8.59 13.61 0.24
C VAL A 113 9.10 12.34 0.91
N VAL A 114 10.41 12.20 1.03
CA VAL A 114 11.06 10.99 1.57
C VAL A 114 11.59 11.15 2.97
N ASP A 115 11.62 12.38 3.49
CA ASP A 115 12.05 12.69 4.85
C ASP A 115 10.97 13.52 5.55
N PRO A 116 10.93 13.51 6.90
CA PRO A 116 9.97 14.33 7.62
C PRO A 116 10.11 15.80 7.25
N PRO A 117 8.98 16.54 7.14
CA PRO A 117 9.03 17.97 6.88
C PRO A 117 9.85 18.66 7.97
N ASP A 118 10.66 19.64 7.56
CA ASP A 118 11.42 20.42 8.50
C ASP A 118 10.47 21.33 9.29
N SER A 119 10.37 21.10 10.60
CA SER A 119 9.53 21.88 11.49
C SER A 119 10.34 22.81 12.40
N SER A 120 11.58 23.03 12.09
CA SER A 120 12.53 23.76 12.94
C SER A 120 12.45 25.28 12.77
N ASP A 121 11.32 25.81 12.59
CA ASP A 121 11.17 27.28 12.40
C ASP A 121 11.26 28.04 13.70
#